data_c26cbdcc472629412052a543ae8014f9
#
_entry.id   c26cbdcc472629412052a543ae8014f9
#
_cell.length_a   1.000
_cell.length_b   1.000
_cell.length_c   1.000
_cell.angle_alpha   90.00
_cell.angle_beta   90.00
_cell.angle_gamma   90.00
#
_symmetry.space_group_name_H-M   'P 1'
#
loop_
_entity.id
_entity.type
_entity.pdbx_description
1 polymer ?
#
loop_
_entity_poly.entity_id
_entity_poly.type
_entity_poly.pdbx_seq_one_letter_code
_entity_poly.pdbx_strand_id
1 'polypeptide(L)'
;MTTLFVLYRRPEGGAEALETLERRYRDEHLPLVAETPGLLATRIWRVSEALGTETDLALAAAMDFDDRGALDAGLRSDPMRAAGRLLREIAPGLATFLVLEDAPDLFPGT
;
A
#
# COMPACT_ATOMS: atom_id res chain seq x y z
N MET A 1 -4.35 3.66 16.46
CA MET A 1 -3.48 3.21 15.37
C MET A 1 -3.88 3.91 14.08
N THR A 2 -2.91 4.27 13.29
CA THR A 2 -3.11 4.91 11.99
C THR A 2 -2.51 4.02 10.91
N THR A 3 -3.24 3.78 9.84
CA THR A 3 -2.81 2.89 8.76
C THR A 3 -2.76 3.64 7.45
N LEU A 4 -1.64 3.52 6.73
CA LEU A 4 -1.58 3.91 5.33
C LEU A 4 -2.08 2.71 4.51
N PHE A 5 -3.21 2.91 3.85
CA PHE A 5 -3.85 1.86 3.05
C PHE A 5 -3.76 2.22 1.58
N VAL A 6 -3.25 1.30 0.77
CA VAL A 6 -3.00 1.57 -0.64
C VAL A 6 -3.75 0.56 -1.48
N LEU A 7 -4.49 1.07 -2.47
CA LEU A 7 -5.18 0.25 -3.46
C LEU A 7 -4.48 0.44 -4.81
N TYR A 8 -4.21 -0.66 -5.49
CA TYR A 8 -3.53 -0.64 -6.80
C TYR A 8 -4.45 -1.20 -7.86
N ARG A 9 -4.65 -0.45 -8.94
CA ARG A 9 -5.37 -0.93 -10.11
C ARG A 9 -4.44 -1.78 -10.98
N ARG A 10 -5.03 -2.63 -11.81
CA ARG A 10 -4.27 -3.43 -12.77
C ARG A 10 -3.57 -2.52 -13.78
N PRO A 11 -2.28 -2.81 -14.09
CA PRO A 11 -1.61 -2.11 -15.17
C PRO A 11 -2.20 -2.54 -16.53
N GLU A 12 -2.06 -1.69 -17.53
CA GLU A 12 -2.32 -2.08 -18.91
C GLU A 12 -1.27 -3.11 -19.34
N GLY A 13 -1.65 -4.00 -20.24
CA GLY A 13 -0.76 -5.05 -20.74
C GLY A 13 -1.05 -6.45 -20.18
N GLY A 14 -2.15 -6.62 -19.45
CA GLY A 14 -2.66 -7.92 -19.03
C GLY A 14 -1.84 -8.60 -17.94
N ALA A 15 -1.92 -9.93 -17.90
CA ALA A 15 -1.30 -10.73 -16.83
C ALA A 15 0.22 -10.57 -16.77
N GLU A 16 0.88 -10.45 -17.89
CA GLU A 16 2.35 -10.29 -17.95
C GLU A 16 2.79 -8.97 -17.30
N ALA A 17 2.07 -7.88 -17.58
CA ALA A 17 2.35 -6.59 -16.96
C ALA A 17 2.11 -6.63 -15.45
N LEU A 18 1.06 -7.32 -15.01
CA LEU A 18 0.79 -7.48 -13.58
C LEU A 18 1.87 -8.31 -12.89
N GLU A 19 2.33 -9.39 -13.51
CA GLU A 19 3.43 -10.20 -12.97
C GLU A 19 4.71 -9.37 -12.81
N THR A 20 5.03 -8.54 -13.80
CA THR A 20 6.19 -7.65 -13.74
C THR A 20 6.05 -6.64 -12.60
N LEU A 21 4.85 -6.03 -12.46
CA LEU A 21 4.58 -5.10 -11.38
C LEU A 21 4.75 -5.79 -10.02
N GLU A 22 4.15 -6.96 -9.82
CA GLU A 22 4.22 -7.70 -8.56
C GLU A 22 5.66 -8.08 -8.22
N ARG A 23 6.45 -8.50 -9.19
CA ARG A 23 7.85 -8.88 -8.98
C ARG A 23 8.67 -7.67 -8.52
N ARG A 24 8.56 -6.54 -9.22
CA ARG A 24 9.29 -5.33 -8.86
C ARG A 24 8.80 -4.75 -7.54
N TYR A 25 7.51 -4.85 -7.28
CA TYR A 25 6.91 -4.43 -6.01
C TYR A 25 7.52 -5.22 -4.84
N ARG A 26 7.54 -6.54 -4.96
CA ARG A 26 8.10 -7.43 -3.94
C ARG A 26 9.61 -7.25 -3.79
N ASP A 27 10.35 -7.20 -4.90
CA ASP A 27 11.81 -7.27 -4.87
C ASP A 27 12.49 -5.92 -4.68
N GLU A 28 11.85 -4.82 -5.09
CA GLU A 28 12.45 -3.49 -5.07
C GLU A 28 11.72 -2.51 -4.16
N HIS A 29 10.39 -2.50 -4.16
CA HIS A 29 9.60 -1.53 -3.40
C HIS A 29 9.45 -1.89 -1.93
N LEU A 30 8.99 -3.10 -1.63
CA LEU A 30 8.73 -3.53 -0.25
C LEU A 30 9.98 -3.52 0.63
N PRO A 31 11.18 -3.86 0.15
CA PRO A 31 12.39 -3.70 0.96
C PRO A 31 12.64 -2.26 1.43
N LEU A 32 12.32 -1.27 0.61
CA LEU A 32 12.42 0.14 1.01
C LEU A 32 11.36 0.50 2.04
N VAL A 33 10.13 0.03 1.85
CA VAL A 33 9.04 0.24 2.82
C VAL A 33 9.44 -0.33 4.18
N ALA A 34 10.07 -1.50 4.20
CA ALA A 34 10.47 -2.18 5.44
C ALA A 34 11.49 -1.38 6.28
N GLU A 35 12.22 -0.46 5.66
CA GLU A 35 13.19 0.40 6.35
C GLU A 35 12.57 1.65 6.95
N THR A 36 11.27 1.88 6.78
CA THR A 36 10.59 3.08 7.25
C THR A 36 10.55 3.14 8.76
N PRO A 37 11.08 4.21 9.38
CA PRO A 37 11.03 4.35 10.84
C PRO A 37 9.57 4.47 11.32
N GLY A 38 9.27 3.82 12.44
CA GLY A 38 7.95 3.82 13.04
C GLY A 38 6.95 2.84 12.43
N LEU A 39 7.32 2.14 11.38
CA LEU A 39 6.48 1.11 10.78
C LEU A 39 6.36 -0.09 11.73
N LEU A 40 5.12 -0.45 12.08
CA LEU A 40 4.82 -1.55 12.99
C LEU A 40 4.57 -2.86 12.25
N ALA A 41 3.83 -2.81 11.15
CA ALA A 41 3.45 -3.99 10.38
C ALA A 41 3.10 -3.59 8.95
N THR A 42 3.30 -4.52 8.04
CA THR A 42 2.92 -4.38 6.63
C THR A 42 2.16 -5.63 6.22
N ARG A 43 1.03 -5.44 5.55
CA ARG A 43 0.23 -6.54 5.01
C ARG A 43 -0.09 -6.25 3.56
N ILE A 44 -0.02 -7.28 2.72
CA ILE A 44 -0.28 -7.17 1.28
C ILE A 44 -1.31 -8.22 0.89
N TRP A 45 -2.26 -7.84 0.05
CA TRP A 45 -3.29 -8.73 -0.47
C TRP A 45 -3.36 -8.64 -1.99
N ARG A 46 -3.66 -9.77 -2.64
CA ARG A 46 -4.19 -9.75 -4.00
C ARG A 46 -5.71 -9.66 -3.92
N VAL A 47 -6.29 -8.83 -4.76
CA VAL A 47 -7.75 -8.77 -4.86
C VAL A 47 -8.19 -9.93 -5.75
N SER A 48 -8.90 -10.91 -5.18
CA SER A 48 -9.36 -12.09 -5.93
C SER A 48 -10.63 -11.82 -6.72
N GLU A 49 -11.58 -11.07 -6.13
CA GLU A 49 -12.80 -10.68 -6.81
C GLU A 49 -13.49 -9.55 -6.06
N ALA A 50 -14.40 -8.86 -6.75
CA ALA A 50 -15.37 -7.96 -6.14
C ALA A 50 -16.74 -8.63 -6.22
N LEU A 51 -17.46 -8.70 -5.10
CA LEU A 51 -18.77 -9.36 -5.06
C LEU A 51 -19.83 -8.46 -5.69
N GLY A 52 -20.56 -9.00 -6.65
CA GLY A 52 -21.69 -8.30 -7.27
C GLY A 52 -21.33 -7.22 -8.26
N THR A 53 -20.05 -7.05 -8.59
CA THR A 53 -19.58 -6.05 -9.55
C THR A 53 -18.22 -6.46 -10.11
N GLU A 54 -17.76 -5.75 -11.12
CA GLU A 54 -16.40 -5.90 -11.63
C GLU A 54 -15.48 -4.89 -10.93
N THR A 55 -14.17 -5.16 -10.97
CA THR A 55 -13.17 -4.25 -10.43
C THR A 55 -11.88 -4.36 -11.24
N ASP A 56 -11.16 -3.24 -11.34
CA ASP A 56 -9.81 -3.22 -11.89
C ASP A 56 -8.73 -3.24 -10.78
N LEU A 57 -9.15 -3.36 -9.51
CA LEU A 57 -8.21 -3.46 -8.41
C LEU A 57 -7.48 -4.80 -8.44
N ALA A 58 -6.18 -4.76 -8.24
CA ALA A 58 -5.32 -5.94 -8.27
C ALA A 58 -4.69 -6.26 -6.92
N LEU A 59 -4.24 -5.23 -6.20
CA LEU A 59 -3.52 -5.38 -4.95
C LEU A 59 -4.03 -4.38 -3.92
N ALA A 60 -3.86 -4.72 -2.65
CA ALA A 60 -4.06 -3.82 -1.52
C ALA A 60 -2.89 -3.97 -0.56
N ALA A 61 -2.51 -2.88 0.10
CA ALA A 61 -1.44 -2.87 1.08
C ALA A 61 -1.87 -2.07 2.31
N ALA A 62 -1.44 -2.50 3.49
CA ALA A 62 -1.64 -1.77 4.72
C ALA A 62 -0.31 -1.65 5.46
N MET A 63 0.01 -0.44 5.91
CA MET A 63 1.20 -0.13 6.70
C MET A 63 0.75 0.56 7.97
N ASP A 64 0.97 -0.08 9.11
CA ASP A 64 0.48 0.38 10.40
C ASP A 64 1.54 1.20 11.14
N PHE A 65 1.07 2.29 11.76
CA PHE A 65 1.87 3.19 12.60
C PHE A 65 1.11 3.42 13.92
N ASP A 66 1.83 3.81 14.97
CA ASP A 66 1.21 4.08 16.28
C ASP A 66 0.13 5.16 16.20
N ASP A 67 0.44 6.25 15.50
CA ASP A 67 -0.45 7.41 15.39
C ASP A 67 -0.15 8.18 14.10
N ARG A 68 -0.90 9.26 13.87
CA ARG A 68 -0.73 10.09 12.68
C ARG A 68 0.66 10.75 12.61
N GLY A 69 1.19 11.16 13.76
CA GLY A 69 2.53 11.77 13.80
C GLY A 69 3.60 10.79 13.35
N ALA A 70 3.51 9.53 13.78
CA ALA A 70 4.43 8.48 13.36
C ALA A 70 4.31 8.20 11.85
N LEU A 71 3.09 8.17 11.32
CA LEU A 71 2.87 8.02 9.87
C LEU A 71 3.50 9.20 9.12
N ASP A 72 3.23 10.43 9.54
CA ASP A 72 3.75 11.61 8.87
C ASP A 72 5.29 11.62 8.87
N ALA A 73 5.91 11.26 9.99
CA ALA A 73 7.36 11.13 10.08
C ALA A 73 7.89 10.04 9.14
N GLY A 74 7.22 8.90 9.10
CA GLY A 74 7.57 7.80 8.19
C GLY A 74 7.51 8.20 6.73
N LEU A 75 6.47 8.93 6.34
CA LEU A 75 6.32 9.42 4.96
C LEU A 75 7.43 10.40 4.55
N ARG A 76 8.01 11.13 5.50
CA ARG A 76 9.11 12.06 5.24
C ARG A 76 10.47 11.40 5.27
N SER A 77 10.57 10.14 5.67
CA SER A 77 11.84 9.42 5.76
C SER A 77 12.43 9.15 4.38
N ASP A 78 13.74 9.01 4.32
CA ASP A 78 14.45 8.74 3.07
C ASP A 78 13.99 7.41 2.42
N PRO A 79 13.89 6.29 3.17
CA PRO A 79 13.44 5.04 2.55
C PRO A 79 12.02 5.12 1.98
N MET A 80 11.10 5.80 2.67
CA MET A 80 9.73 5.92 2.16
C MET A 80 9.65 6.86 0.96
N ARG A 81 10.46 7.90 0.92
CA ARG A 81 10.56 8.77 -0.26
C ARG A 81 11.11 8.00 -1.47
N ALA A 82 12.13 7.17 -1.24
CA ALA A 82 12.69 6.32 -2.29
C ALA A 82 11.65 5.30 -2.77
N ALA A 83 10.90 4.70 -1.85
CA ALA A 83 9.81 3.78 -2.16
C ALA A 83 8.74 4.46 -3.03
N GLY A 84 8.38 5.69 -2.70
CA GLY A 84 7.40 6.46 -3.47
C GLY A 84 7.87 6.80 -4.88
N ARG A 85 9.14 7.18 -5.04
CA ARG A 85 9.71 7.43 -6.37
C ARG A 85 9.70 6.17 -7.22
N LEU A 86 10.11 5.05 -6.65
CA LEU A 86 10.11 3.77 -7.33
C LEU A 86 8.69 3.33 -7.71
N LEU A 87 7.73 3.56 -6.82
CA LEU A 87 6.34 3.21 -7.09
C LEU A 87 5.78 3.97 -8.28
N ARG A 88 6.14 5.26 -8.44
CA ARG A 88 5.74 6.02 -9.62
C ARG A 88 6.36 5.48 -10.92
N GLU A 89 7.48 4.80 -10.82
CA GLU A 89 8.12 4.15 -11.96
C GLU A 89 7.42 2.83 -12.32
N ILE A 90 7.13 1.98 -11.33
CA ILE A 90 6.60 0.63 -11.59
C ILE A 90 5.07 0.59 -11.68
N ALA A 91 4.38 1.56 -11.08
CA ALA A 91 2.92 1.61 -11.05
C ALA A 91 2.38 3.03 -11.26
N PRO A 92 2.76 3.70 -12.38
CA PRO A 92 2.40 5.09 -12.60
C PRO A 92 0.88 5.26 -12.69
N GLY A 93 0.33 6.11 -11.81
CA GLY A 93 -1.11 6.42 -11.80
C GLY A 93 -2.02 5.30 -11.31
N LEU A 94 -1.48 4.18 -10.81
CA LEU A 94 -2.28 3.02 -10.42
C LEU A 94 -2.66 3.01 -8.93
N ALA A 95 -1.92 3.74 -8.08
CA ALA A 95 -2.10 3.69 -6.64
C ALA A 95 -3.08 4.76 -6.13
N THR A 96 -3.94 4.37 -5.21
CA THR A 96 -4.76 5.28 -4.40
C THR A 96 -4.32 5.12 -2.95
N PHE A 97 -3.96 6.22 -2.31
CA PHE A 97 -3.46 6.24 -0.93
C PHE A 97 -4.54 6.76 0.00
N LEU A 98 -4.84 6.00 1.05
CA LEU A 98 -5.83 6.36 2.06
C LEU A 98 -5.17 6.33 3.44
N VAL A 99 -5.51 7.27 4.29
CA VAL A 99 -5.12 7.24 5.69
C VAL A 99 -6.33 6.77 6.49
N LEU A 100 -6.20 5.65 7.18
CA LEU A 100 -7.27 5.06 7.97
C LEU A 100 -6.95 5.21 9.45
N GLU A 101 -7.96 5.61 10.21
CA GLU A 101 -7.87 5.72 11.66
C GLU A 101 -8.84 4.73 12.30
N ASP A 102 -8.46 4.15 13.43
CA ASP A 102 -9.36 3.28 14.18
C ASP A 102 -10.63 4.06 14.58
N ALA A 103 -11.76 3.40 14.51
CA ALA A 103 -13.06 3.98 14.86
C ALA A 103 -13.78 3.09 15.87
N PRO A 104 -13.27 2.98 17.11
CA PRO A 104 -13.83 2.07 18.11
C PRO A 104 -15.24 2.48 18.57
N ASP A 105 -15.63 3.72 18.38
CA ASP A 105 -16.97 4.21 18.66
C ASP A 105 -18.02 3.63 17.71
N LEU A 106 -17.62 3.22 16.49
CA LEU A 106 -18.52 2.63 15.50
C LEU A 106 -18.74 1.13 15.73
N PHE A 107 -17.69 0.42 16.15
CA PHE A 107 -17.75 -1.00 16.40
C PHE A 107 -16.73 -1.37 17.48
N PRO A 108 -17.15 -1.40 18.77
CA PRO A 108 -16.24 -1.73 19.88
C PRO A 108 -15.63 -3.13 19.71
N GLY A 109 -14.32 -3.23 19.97
CA GLY A 109 -13.59 -4.49 19.83
C GLY A 109 -12.94 -4.71 18.48
N THR A 110 -13.07 -3.74 17.58
CA THR A 110 -12.39 -3.77 16.27
C THR A 110 -10.91 -3.41 16.38
#